data_fdcc7b28c75c9817cc9f4f7212ea5fdd
#
_entry.id   fdcc7b28c75c9817cc9f4f7212ea5fdd
#
_cell.length_a   1.000
_cell.length_b   1.000
_cell.length_c   1.000
_cell.angle_alpha   90.00
_cell.angle_beta   90.00
_cell.angle_gamma   90.00
#
_symmetry.space_group_name_H-M   'P 1'
#
loop_
_entity.id
_entity.type
_entity.pdbx_description
1 polymer ?
#
loop_
_entity_poly.entity_id
_entity_poly.type
_entity_poly.pdbx_seq_one_letter_code
_entity_poly.pdbx_strand_id
1 'polypeptide(L)'
;DIIPDEPPTVEFVREPVKSKRNALRFHFNGQDDYGVVKIVAAIRRHSLFESAKKESDAADKTRMFEVELPLSGNNTRDFSTTVFKDLTAHRWAGLPVEVQLIAIDALGQNGISKKVETVLPERRFNHPTAQSIIKERKRFVDAPEAYGPRAGVMLDNLSWHYDEFNGDIVTFLGLSVAGRRLMNAGQLGNVPAMEKLL
;
A
#
# COMPACT_ATOMS: atom_id res chain seq x y z
N ASP A 1 4.26 46.44 -4.48
CA ASP A 1 3.44 45.50 -3.72
C ASP A 1 3.97 44.08 -3.95
N ILE A 2 4.35 43.42 -2.88
CA ILE A 2 4.76 42.02 -2.95
C ILE A 2 3.48 41.21 -2.89
N ILE A 3 3.17 40.47 -3.95
CA ILE A 3 2.04 39.52 -3.94
C ILE A 3 2.51 38.31 -3.13
N PRO A 4 1.83 37.95 -2.03
CA PRO A 4 2.17 36.75 -1.29
C PRO A 4 1.95 35.51 -2.17
N ASP A 5 2.82 34.52 -2.02
CA ASP A 5 2.70 33.23 -2.66
C ASP A 5 1.54 32.42 -2.03
N GLU A 6 0.68 31.87 -2.85
CA GLU A 6 -0.47 31.10 -2.40
C GLU A 6 -0.14 29.59 -2.39
N PRO A 7 -0.66 28.80 -1.42
CA PRO A 7 -0.43 27.37 -1.41
C PRO A 7 -1.01 26.67 -2.65
N PRO A 8 -0.35 25.65 -3.19
CA PRO A 8 -0.83 24.92 -4.34
C PRO A 8 -2.17 24.23 -4.07
N THR A 9 -2.94 24.00 -5.11
CA THR A 9 -4.19 23.24 -5.07
C THR A 9 -4.03 21.94 -5.84
N VAL A 10 -4.64 20.85 -5.37
CA VAL A 10 -4.67 19.57 -6.06
C VAL A 10 -5.98 18.85 -5.80
N GLU A 11 -6.57 18.27 -6.84
CA GLU A 11 -7.82 17.54 -6.75
C GLU A 11 -7.85 16.31 -7.66
N PHE A 12 -8.57 15.28 -7.24
CA PHE A 12 -8.87 14.17 -8.13
C PHE A 12 -9.94 14.57 -9.15
N VAL A 13 -9.62 14.43 -10.44
CA VAL A 13 -10.61 14.56 -11.52
C VAL A 13 -11.52 13.34 -11.56
N ARG A 14 -10.96 12.17 -11.23
CA ARG A 14 -11.67 10.88 -11.07
C ARG A 14 -11.03 10.10 -9.95
N GLU A 15 -11.83 9.33 -9.25
CA GLU A 15 -11.35 8.42 -8.20
C GLU A 15 -10.28 7.46 -8.74
N PRO A 16 -9.26 7.17 -7.91
CA PRO A 16 -8.23 6.20 -8.28
C PRO A 16 -8.86 4.82 -8.50
N VAL A 17 -8.62 4.21 -9.66
CA VAL A 17 -9.18 2.91 -10.02
C VAL A 17 -8.11 2.00 -10.62
N LYS A 18 -8.32 0.69 -10.48
CA LYS A 18 -7.50 -0.33 -11.11
C LYS A 18 -7.61 -0.26 -12.63
N SER A 19 -6.48 -0.19 -13.32
CA SER A 19 -6.38 -0.24 -14.77
C SER A 19 -6.44 -1.68 -15.30
N LYS A 20 -6.62 -1.84 -16.62
CA LYS A 20 -6.57 -3.15 -17.30
C LYS A 20 -5.24 -3.89 -17.09
N ARG A 21 -4.14 -3.16 -16.84
CA ARG A 21 -2.80 -3.72 -16.61
C ARG A 21 -2.46 -3.92 -15.13
N ASN A 22 -3.47 -3.96 -14.26
CA ASN A 22 -3.32 -4.09 -12.81
C ASN A 22 -2.53 -2.96 -12.12
N ALA A 23 -2.34 -1.80 -12.75
CA ALA A 23 -1.79 -0.62 -12.11
C ALA A 23 -2.92 0.24 -11.52
N LEU A 24 -2.66 0.98 -10.44
CA LEU A 24 -3.56 2.01 -9.94
C LEU A 24 -3.43 3.24 -10.82
N ARG A 25 -4.56 3.71 -11.37
CA ARG A 25 -4.63 4.91 -12.20
C ARG A 25 -5.04 6.08 -11.33
N PHE A 26 -4.22 7.12 -11.31
CA PHE A 26 -4.51 8.41 -10.71
C PHE A 26 -4.81 9.41 -11.83
N HIS A 27 -5.95 10.09 -11.76
CA HIS A 27 -6.29 11.19 -12.65
C HIS A 27 -6.60 12.41 -11.81
N PHE A 28 -5.76 13.42 -11.90
CA PHE A 28 -5.80 14.60 -11.03
C PHE A 28 -5.39 15.85 -11.79
N ASN A 29 -5.83 16.99 -11.27
CA ASN A 29 -5.42 18.33 -11.69
C ASN A 29 -4.84 19.09 -10.50
N GLY A 30 -4.13 20.16 -10.79
CA GLY A 30 -3.60 21.05 -9.77
C GLY A 30 -3.25 22.41 -10.37
N GLN A 31 -3.24 23.41 -9.51
CA GLN A 31 -2.91 24.79 -9.86
C GLN A 31 -2.03 25.41 -8.79
N ASP A 32 -1.11 26.28 -9.24
CA ASP A 32 -0.21 27.03 -8.39
C ASP A 32 0.32 28.25 -9.15
N ASP A 33 0.51 29.38 -8.50
CA ASP A 33 0.92 30.63 -9.15
C ASP A 33 2.39 30.62 -9.61
N TYR A 34 3.28 29.89 -8.91
CA TYR A 34 4.70 29.73 -9.28
C TYR A 34 5.01 28.34 -9.85
N GLY A 35 4.19 27.35 -9.57
CA GLY A 35 4.26 26.00 -10.11
C GLY A 35 4.56 24.94 -9.07
N VAL A 36 3.84 23.82 -9.18
CA VAL A 36 4.02 22.64 -8.33
C VAL A 36 5.33 21.94 -8.66
N VAL A 37 6.13 21.66 -7.64
CA VAL A 37 7.42 20.96 -7.76
C VAL A 37 7.25 19.46 -7.61
N LYS A 38 6.37 19.02 -6.70
CA LYS A 38 6.21 17.62 -6.38
C LYS A 38 4.75 17.28 -6.05
N ILE A 39 4.32 16.10 -6.48
CA ILE A 39 3.04 15.52 -6.06
C ILE A 39 3.29 14.16 -5.45
N VAL A 40 2.66 13.95 -4.32
CA VAL A 40 2.72 12.69 -3.57
C VAL A 40 1.31 12.18 -3.32
N ALA A 41 1.09 10.90 -3.56
CA ALA A 41 -0.10 10.20 -3.08
C ALA A 41 0.21 9.56 -1.72
N ALA A 42 -0.36 10.09 -0.66
CA ALA A 42 -0.35 9.48 0.65
C ALA A 42 -1.44 8.40 0.69
N ILE A 43 -1.02 7.15 0.85
CA ILE A 43 -1.90 5.99 0.87
C ILE A 43 -1.93 5.44 2.29
N ARG A 44 -3.11 5.49 2.89
CA ARG A 44 -3.33 5.07 4.26
C ARG A 44 -4.26 3.88 4.30
N ARG A 45 -3.99 2.95 5.19
CA ARG A 45 -4.87 1.82 5.41
C ARG A 45 -6.00 2.20 6.38
N HIS A 46 -7.24 1.92 5.97
CA HIS A 46 -8.39 2.00 6.86
C HIS A 46 -8.37 0.80 7.82
N SER A 47 -8.39 1.02 9.14
CA SER A 47 -8.59 -0.07 10.09
C SER A 47 -10.06 -0.50 10.01
N LEU A 48 -10.32 -1.72 9.56
CA LEU A 48 -11.67 -2.31 9.57
C LEU A 48 -12.16 -2.60 11.00
N PHE A 49 -11.26 -2.56 11.99
CA PHE A 49 -11.58 -2.78 13.39
C PHE A 49 -11.46 -1.45 14.15
N GLU A 50 -12.59 -0.82 14.46
CA GLU A 50 -12.67 0.42 15.25
C GLU A 50 -12.08 0.32 16.68
N SER A 51 -11.67 -0.86 17.09
CA SER A 51 -11.08 -1.11 18.42
C SER A 51 -9.69 -0.48 18.63
N ALA A 52 -9.05 0.01 17.58
CA ALA A 52 -7.72 0.62 17.62
C ALA A 52 -7.74 2.16 17.75
N LYS A 53 -8.79 2.73 18.33
CA LYS A 53 -9.00 4.20 18.44
C LYS A 53 -8.07 4.92 19.42
N LYS A 54 -7.02 4.26 19.92
CA LYS A 54 -5.99 4.86 20.79
C LYS A 54 -4.61 4.39 20.37
N GLU A 55 -4.17 4.79 19.16
CA GLU A 55 -2.78 4.56 18.79
C GLU A 55 -2.07 5.88 18.52
N SER A 56 -0.91 6.00 19.17
CA SER A 56 0.04 7.09 19.05
C SER A 56 0.44 7.40 17.61
N ASP A 57 0.88 8.62 17.31
CA ASP A 57 1.40 9.07 16.00
C ASP A 57 2.43 8.14 15.36
N ALA A 58 3.12 7.32 16.15
CA ALA A 58 4.08 6.32 15.68
C ALA A 58 3.41 5.14 14.98
N ALA A 59 2.24 4.69 15.45
CA ALA A 59 1.48 3.60 14.81
C ALA A 59 0.82 4.07 13.51
N ASP A 60 0.48 5.34 13.39
CA ASP A 60 -0.08 5.93 12.18
C ASP A 60 0.93 5.92 11.01
N LYS A 61 2.22 6.14 11.28
CA LYS A 61 3.29 6.05 10.27
C LYS A 61 3.48 4.64 9.69
N THR A 62 3.22 3.60 10.46
CA THR A 62 3.30 2.20 9.99
C THR A 62 2.13 1.83 9.08
N ARG A 63 1.04 2.59 9.14
CA ARG A 63 -0.18 2.40 8.34
C ARG A 63 -0.31 3.33 7.15
N MET A 64 0.74 4.06 6.81
CA MET A 64 0.80 4.98 5.68
C MET A 64 2.06 4.74 4.85
N PHE A 65 1.95 4.89 3.54
CA PHE A 65 3.10 5.01 2.66
C PHE A 65 2.82 6.05 1.58
N GLU A 66 3.88 6.59 1.04
CA GLU A 66 3.83 7.64 0.05
C GLU A 66 4.30 7.13 -1.31
N VAL A 67 3.64 7.60 -2.37
CA VAL A 67 3.99 7.31 -3.75
C VAL A 67 4.15 8.62 -4.49
N GLU A 68 5.34 8.89 -4.96
CA GLU A 68 5.59 10.07 -5.80
C GLU A 68 4.94 9.89 -7.17
N LEU A 69 4.15 10.88 -7.58
CA LEU A 69 3.48 10.94 -8.87
C LEU A 69 4.21 11.93 -9.77
N PRO A 70 4.79 11.46 -10.89
CA PRO A 70 5.49 12.36 -11.80
C PRO A 70 4.51 13.35 -12.44
N LEU A 71 4.90 14.61 -12.49
CA LEU A 71 4.24 15.63 -13.28
C LEU A 71 4.61 15.40 -14.74
N SER A 72 3.60 15.33 -15.61
CA SER A 72 3.81 15.20 -17.05
C SER A 72 3.60 16.56 -17.71
N GLY A 73 4.63 17.09 -18.35
CA GLY A 73 4.58 18.35 -19.09
C GLY A 73 5.44 19.47 -18.51
N ASN A 74 5.55 20.56 -19.27
CA ASN A 74 6.37 21.73 -18.90
C ASN A 74 5.56 22.77 -18.10
N ASN A 75 4.24 22.63 -18.03
CA ASN A 75 3.39 23.55 -17.29
C ASN A 75 3.06 22.95 -15.92
N THR A 76 3.71 23.45 -14.89
CA THR A 76 3.49 23.05 -13.49
C THR A 76 2.57 24.01 -12.73
N ARG A 77 2.13 25.10 -13.41
CA ARG A 77 1.22 26.09 -12.84
C ARG A 77 -0.25 25.70 -12.98
N ASP A 78 -0.61 25.06 -14.07
CA ASP A 78 -1.95 24.53 -14.32
C ASP A 78 -1.80 23.24 -15.13
N PHE A 79 -2.15 22.13 -14.51
CA PHE A 79 -1.96 20.82 -15.11
C PHE A 79 -3.11 19.88 -14.82
N SER A 80 -3.37 18.99 -15.77
CA SER A 80 -4.23 17.82 -15.60
C SER A 80 -3.49 16.62 -16.14
N THR A 81 -3.29 15.59 -15.32
CA THR A 81 -2.46 14.44 -15.68
C THR A 81 -3.05 13.12 -15.24
N THR A 82 -2.63 12.06 -15.92
CA THR A 82 -2.97 10.69 -15.56
C THR A 82 -1.70 9.89 -15.35
N VAL A 83 -1.54 9.34 -14.16
CA VAL A 83 -0.38 8.54 -13.76
C VAL A 83 -0.82 7.12 -13.41
N PHE A 84 0.01 6.14 -13.79
CA PHE A 84 -0.20 4.73 -13.46
C PHE A 84 0.94 4.26 -12.55
N LYS A 85 0.58 3.63 -11.43
CA LYS A 85 1.54 3.03 -10.50
C LYS A 85 1.22 1.56 -10.27
N ASP A 86 2.21 0.71 -10.49
CA ASP A 86 2.10 -0.71 -10.13
C ASP A 86 2.34 -0.87 -8.63
N LEU A 87 1.28 -1.15 -7.90
CA LEU A 87 1.28 -1.39 -6.46
C LEU A 87 0.92 -2.85 -6.15
N THR A 88 0.95 -3.74 -7.15
CA THR A 88 0.57 -5.16 -6.98
C THR A 88 1.53 -5.96 -6.11
N ALA A 89 2.77 -5.49 -5.96
CA ALA A 89 3.76 -6.09 -5.07
C ALA A 89 3.71 -5.55 -3.63
N HIS A 90 2.90 -4.50 -3.38
CA HIS A 90 2.81 -3.91 -2.05
C HIS A 90 2.08 -4.87 -1.09
N ARG A 91 2.51 -4.89 0.19
CA ARG A 91 1.90 -5.74 1.23
C ARG A 91 0.38 -5.55 1.39
N TRP A 92 -0.16 -4.38 1.01
CA TRP A 92 -1.59 -4.09 1.05
C TRP A 92 -2.33 -4.34 -0.26
N ALA A 93 -1.69 -4.98 -1.25
CA ALA A 93 -2.35 -5.29 -2.52
C ALA A 93 -3.65 -6.08 -2.29
N GLY A 94 -4.74 -5.65 -2.93
CA GLY A 94 -6.08 -6.22 -2.78
C GLY A 94 -6.82 -5.82 -1.50
N LEU A 95 -6.30 -4.86 -0.71
CA LEU A 95 -6.96 -4.32 0.48
C LEU A 95 -7.52 -2.92 0.22
N PRO A 96 -8.59 -2.52 0.94
CA PRO A 96 -9.11 -1.15 0.90
C PRO A 96 -8.12 -0.19 1.55
N VAL A 97 -7.96 0.96 0.93
CA VAL A 97 -7.10 2.06 1.38
C VAL A 97 -7.76 3.40 1.13
N GLU A 98 -7.37 4.39 1.91
CA GLU A 98 -7.66 5.80 1.69
C GLU A 98 -6.47 6.45 1.00
N VAL A 99 -6.73 7.23 -0.04
CA VAL A 99 -5.72 7.94 -0.83
C VAL A 99 -5.97 9.42 -0.74
N GLN A 100 -4.91 10.21 -0.51
CA GLN A 100 -4.94 11.65 -0.48
C GLN A 100 -3.74 12.18 -1.29
N LEU A 101 -3.96 13.19 -2.12
CA LEU A 101 -2.88 13.85 -2.85
C LEU A 101 -2.34 15.01 -2.03
N ILE A 102 -1.04 15.22 -2.12
CA ILE A 102 -0.31 16.32 -1.53
C ILE A 102 0.52 16.94 -2.65
N ALA A 103 0.22 18.19 -3.00
CA ALA A 103 1.03 18.99 -3.91
C ALA A 103 1.98 19.86 -3.08
N ILE A 104 3.21 20.00 -3.54
CA ILE A 104 4.26 20.77 -2.87
C ILE A 104 4.84 21.75 -3.88
N ASP A 105 4.89 23.01 -3.53
CA ASP A 105 5.51 24.09 -4.32
C ASP A 105 7.01 24.25 -4.05
N ALA A 106 7.62 25.28 -4.63
CA ALA A 106 9.04 25.61 -4.45
C ALA A 106 9.38 26.17 -3.05
N LEU A 107 8.42 26.73 -2.35
CA LEU A 107 8.58 27.24 -0.98
C LEU A 107 8.29 26.18 0.09
N GLY A 108 7.83 24.97 -0.30
CA GLY A 108 7.47 23.90 0.59
C GLY A 108 6.06 24.03 1.16
N GLN A 109 5.20 24.87 0.58
CA GLN A 109 3.79 24.93 0.95
C GLN A 109 3.06 23.70 0.42
N ASN A 110 2.03 23.26 1.14
CA ASN A 110 1.32 22.02 0.82
C ASN A 110 -0.15 22.30 0.47
N GLY A 111 -0.56 21.85 -0.71
CA GLY A 111 -1.96 21.71 -1.08
C GLY A 111 -2.41 20.26 -0.92
N ILE A 112 -3.57 20.07 -0.30
CA ILE A 112 -4.04 18.72 0.08
C ILE A 112 -5.42 18.47 -0.53
N SER A 113 -5.59 17.35 -1.23
CA SER A 113 -6.87 16.94 -1.81
C SER A 113 -7.84 16.38 -0.76
N LYS A 114 -9.09 16.19 -1.17
CA LYS A 114 -10.02 15.32 -0.44
C LYS A 114 -9.47 13.89 -0.41
N LYS A 115 -9.83 13.16 0.63
CA LYS A 115 -9.54 11.73 0.77
C LYS A 115 -10.50 10.92 -0.06
N VAL A 116 -10.01 9.89 -0.73
CA VAL A 116 -10.79 8.99 -1.58
C VAL A 116 -10.46 7.54 -1.23
N GLU A 117 -11.49 6.74 -1.04
CA GLU A 117 -11.33 5.30 -0.80
C GLU A 117 -11.18 4.54 -2.11
N THR A 118 -10.28 3.56 -2.12
CA THR A 118 -10.08 2.65 -3.24
C THR A 118 -9.53 1.31 -2.76
N VAL A 119 -9.48 0.32 -3.65
CA VAL A 119 -8.83 -0.96 -3.38
C VAL A 119 -7.53 -1.03 -4.17
N LEU A 120 -6.42 -1.32 -3.49
CA LEU A 120 -5.15 -1.47 -4.18
C LEU A 120 -5.20 -2.63 -5.18
N PRO A 121 -4.62 -2.45 -6.38
CA PRO A 121 -4.51 -3.52 -7.36
C PRO A 121 -3.77 -4.73 -6.79
N GLU A 122 -4.20 -5.92 -7.17
CA GLU A 122 -3.50 -7.16 -6.83
C GLU A 122 -3.29 -8.02 -8.08
N ARG A 123 -2.27 -8.86 -8.05
CA ARG A 123 -2.05 -9.89 -9.07
C ARG A 123 -3.06 -11.01 -8.89
N ARG A 124 -3.54 -11.54 -10.01
CA ARG A 124 -4.37 -12.74 -10.00
C ARG A 124 -3.48 -13.96 -10.14
N PHE A 125 -3.71 -14.94 -9.30
CA PHE A 125 -3.04 -16.23 -9.33
C PHE A 125 -4.06 -17.31 -9.67
N ASN A 126 -3.72 -18.22 -10.57
CA ASN A 126 -4.60 -19.32 -10.96
C ASN A 126 -4.35 -20.56 -10.11
N HIS A 127 -3.16 -20.69 -9.52
CA HIS A 127 -2.81 -21.85 -8.70
C HIS A 127 -3.53 -21.79 -7.34
N PRO A 128 -4.22 -22.86 -6.90
CA PRO A 128 -5.00 -22.86 -5.65
C PRO A 128 -4.17 -22.52 -4.41
N THR A 129 -2.96 -23.08 -4.33
CA THR A 129 -2.02 -22.81 -3.23
C THR A 129 -1.64 -21.34 -3.14
N ALA A 130 -1.32 -20.72 -4.30
CA ALA A 130 -1.01 -19.28 -4.34
C ALA A 130 -2.21 -18.41 -3.92
N GLN A 131 -3.43 -18.80 -4.31
CA GLN A 131 -4.66 -18.12 -3.87
C GLN A 131 -4.84 -18.21 -2.35
N SER A 132 -4.55 -19.38 -1.76
CA SER A 132 -4.62 -19.58 -0.32
C SER A 132 -3.61 -18.73 0.43
N ILE A 133 -2.37 -18.66 -0.04
CA ILE A 133 -1.32 -17.79 0.52
C ILE A 133 -1.75 -16.32 0.49
N ILE A 134 -2.26 -15.83 -0.64
CA ILE A 134 -2.73 -14.45 -0.77
C ILE A 134 -3.90 -14.14 0.18
N LYS A 135 -4.83 -15.09 0.34
CA LYS A 135 -5.95 -14.94 1.27
C LYS A 135 -5.47 -14.83 2.72
N GLU A 136 -4.54 -15.69 3.15
CA GLU A 136 -3.99 -15.64 4.51
C GLU A 136 -3.11 -14.40 4.70
N ARG A 137 -2.35 -13.96 3.70
CA ARG A 137 -1.62 -12.69 3.74
C ARG A 137 -2.55 -11.51 4.04
N LYS A 138 -3.69 -11.42 3.36
CA LYS A 138 -4.66 -10.33 3.60
C LYS A 138 -5.16 -10.34 5.04
N ARG A 139 -5.53 -11.51 5.57
CA ARG A 139 -5.95 -11.67 6.97
C ARG A 139 -4.86 -11.29 7.95
N PHE A 140 -3.64 -11.74 7.67
CA PHE A 140 -2.48 -11.43 8.49
C PHE A 140 -2.18 -9.92 8.54
N VAL A 141 -2.27 -9.23 7.40
CA VAL A 141 -2.11 -7.77 7.33
C VAL A 141 -3.21 -7.05 8.12
N ASP A 142 -4.43 -7.61 8.19
CA ASP A 142 -5.54 -7.02 8.94
C ASP A 142 -5.36 -7.13 10.46
N ALA A 143 -4.94 -8.27 10.96
CA ALA A 143 -4.74 -8.52 12.38
C ALA A 143 -3.53 -9.44 12.59
N PRO A 144 -2.29 -8.88 12.59
CA PRO A 144 -1.06 -9.65 12.70
C PRO A 144 -0.99 -10.56 13.93
N GLU A 145 -1.45 -10.06 15.08
CA GLU A 145 -1.47 -10.84 16.34
C GLU A 145 -2.35 -12.08 16.26
N ALA A 146 -3.54 -11.93 15.66
CA ALA A 146 -4.53 -13.01 15.57
C ALA A 146 -4.18 -14.03 14.48
N TYR A 147 -3.68 -13.57 13.35
CA TYR A 147 -3.49 -14.41 12.15
C TYR A 147 -2.04 -14.79 11.87
N GLY A 148 -1.06 -14.12 12.49
CA GLY A 148 0.36 -14.43 12.29
C GLY A 148 0.74 -15.88 12.62
N PRO A 149 0.44 -16.39 13.81
CA PRO A 149 0.72 -17.79 14.16
C PRO A 149 0.02 -18.78 13.23
N ARG A 150 -1.25 -18.51 12.87
CA ARG A 150 -2.02 -19.33 11.94
C ARG A 150 -1.43 -19.33 10.53
N ALA A 151 -1.04 -18.18 10.02
CA ALA A 151 -0.34 -18.06 8.73
C ALA A 151 0.97 -18.85 8.77
N GLY A 152 1.71 -18.79 9.88
CA GLY A 152 2.92 -19.56 10.09
C GLY A 152 2.69 -21.07 9.97
N VAL A 153 1.70 -21.60 10.67
CA VAL A 153 1.32 -23.04 10.58
C VAL A 153 0.90 -23.40 9.16
N MET A 154 0.12 -22.54 8.49
CA MET A 154 -0.30 -22.79 7.11
C MET A 154 0.89 -22.85 6.14
N LEU A 155 1.84 -21.94 6.25
CA LEU A 155 3.04 -21.94 5.40
C LEU A 155 3.93 -23.16 5.65
N ASP A 156 4.11 -23.54 6.90
CA ASP A 156 4.85 -24.76 7.26
C ASP A 156 4.15 -26.00 6.68
N ASN A 157 2.84 -26.12 6.84
CA ASN A 157 2.07 -27.24 6.25
C ASN A 157 2.18 -27.26 4.71
N LEU A 158 2.07 -26.10 4.04
CA LEU A 158 2.22 -26.00 2.59
C LEU A 158 3.61 -26.45 2.13
N SER A 159 4.66 -26.21 2.91
CA SER A 159 6.02 -26.64 2.55
C SER A 159 6.15 -28.16 2.39
N TRP A 160 5.32 -28.95 3.10
CA TRP A 160 5.31 -30.40 3.00
C TRP A 160 4.63 -30.94 1.72
N HIS A 161 3.85 -30.10 1.01
CA HIS A 161 3.22 -30.47 -0.25
C HIS A 161 4.14 -30.17 -1.43
N TYR A 162 5.31 -30.81 -1.43
CA TYR A 162 6.40 -30.59 -2.35
C TYR A 162 6.01 -30.73 -3.83
N ASP A 163 5.05 -31.61 -4.11
CA ASP A 163 4.55 -31.89 -5.45
C ASP A 163 3.79 -30.67 -6.05
N GLU A 164 3.19 -29.83 -5.21
CA GLU A 164 2.41 -28.67 -5.67
C GLU A 164 3.26 -27.57 -6.28
N PHE A 165 4.57 -27.54 -6.05
CA PHE A 165 5.51 -26.58 -6.66
C PHE A 165 6.59 -27.28 -7.50
N ASN A 166 6.25 -28.42 -8.12
CA ASN A 166 7.13 -29.16 -9.02
C ASN A 166 8.50 -29.50 -8.40
N GLY A 167 8.56 -29.73 -7.10
CA GLY A 167 9.79 -30.07 -6.42
C GLY A 167 10.78 -28.89 -6.25
N ASP A 168 10.34 -27.64 -6.37
CA ASP A 168 11.22 -26.48 -6.21
C ASP A 168 11.69 -26.33 -4.74
N ILE A 169 12.95 -26.63 -4.51
CA ILE A 169 13.59 -26.60 -3.19
C ILE A 169 13.63 -25.17 -2.62
N VAL A 170 13.71 -24.14 -3.47
CA VAL A 170 13.74 -22.74 -3.05
C VAL A 170 12.38 -22.34 -2.46
N THR A 171 11.30 -22.72 -3.13
CA THR A 171 9.94 -22.51 -2.63
C THR A 171 9.71 -23.26 -1.33
N PHE A 172 10.12 -24.53 -1.24
CA PHE A 172 10.05 -25.32 0.00
C PHE A 172 10.75 -24.62 1.17
N LEU A 173 12.02 -24.25 0.98
CA LEU A 173 12.80 -23.60 2.04
C LEU A 173 12.21 -22.23 2.41
N GLY A 174 11.76 -21.45 1.41
CA GLY A 174 11.13 -20.16 1.63
C GLY A 174 9.86 -20.28 2.50
N LEU A 175 8.97 -21.18 2.17
CA LEU A 175 7.72 -21.44 2.93
C LEU A 175 8.03 -21.93 4.34
N SER A 176 8.92 -22.90 4.49
CA SER A 176 9.30 -23.49 5.79
C SER A 176 9.94 -22.45 6.72
N VAL A 177 10.90 -21.64 6.19
CA VAL A 177 11.55 -20.59 6.99
C VAL A 177 10.59 -19.49 7.37
N ALA A 178 9.77 -19.02 6.43
CA ALA A 178 8.76 -17.99 6.70
C ALA A 178 7.73 -18.47 7.74
N GLY A 179 7.24 -19.70 7.58
CA GLY A 179 6.30 -20.31 8.51
C GLY A 179 6.84 -20.38 9.94
N ARG A 180 8.04 -20.90 10.12
CA ARG A 180 8.70 -20.99 11.44
C ARG A 180 8.98 -19.63 12.06
N ARG A 181 9.41 -18.64 11.27
CA ARG A 181 9.62 -17.26 11.75
C ARG A 181 8.33 -16.63 12.24
N LEU A 182 7.22 -16.80 11.52
CA LEU A 182 5.91 -16.30 11.93
C LEU A 182 5.43 -16.98 13.22
N MET A 183 5.56 -18.30 13.34
CA MET A 183 5.19 -19.03 14.56
C MET A 183 6.01 -18.56 15.77
N ASN A 184 7.33 -18.44 15.62
CA ASN A 184 8.19 -17.96 16.71
C ASN A 184 7.89 -16.52 17.11
N ALA A 185 7.73 -15.62 16.16
CA ALA A 185 7.38 -14.23 16.43
C ALA A 185 5.99 -14.12 17.10
N GLY A 186 5.04 -14.97 16.71
CA GLY A 186 3.72 -15.06 17.32
C GLY A 186 3.76 -15.54 18.76
N GLN A 187 4.56 -16.56 19.06
CA GLN A 187 4.75 -17.06 20.44
C GLN A 187 5.36 -15.99 21.38
N LEU A 188 6.22 -15.13 20.83
CA LEU A 188 6.85 -14.04 21.57
C LEU A 188 6.00 -12.76 21.62
N GLY A 189 4.82 -12.73 20.98
CA GLY A 189 3.99 -11.53 20.86
C GLY A 189 4.68 -10.39 20.11
N ASN A 190 5.67 -10.70 19.27
CA ASN A 190 6.49 -9.70 18.58
C ASN A 190 5.86 -9.32 17.23
N VAL A 191 4.84 -8.47 17.28
CA VAL A 191 4.12 -7.95 16.10
C VAL A 191 5.05 -7.28 15.08
N PRO A 192 5.99 -6.40 15.47
CA PRO A 192 6.92 -5.79 14.52
C PRO A 192 7.80 -6.80 13.78
N ALA A 193 8.18 -7.91 14.42
CA ALA A 193 8.93 -8.97 13.74
C ALA A 193 8.06 -9.76 12.77
N MET A 194 6.77 -9.97 13.08
CA MET A 194 5.81 -10.58 12.16
C MET A 194 5.56 -9.72 10.93
N GLU A 195 5.36 -8.41 11.12
CA GLU A 195 5.12 -7.47 10.00
C GLU A 195 6.30 -7.34 9.03
N LYS A 196 7.53 -7.55 9.48
CA LYS A 196 8.72 -7.55 8.61
C LYS A 196 8.79 -8.75 7.66
N LEU A 197 7.96 -9.76 7.85
CA LEU A 197 7.92 -10.96 7.02
C LEU A 197 6.87 -10.86 5.89
N LEU A 198 6.15 -9.74 5.82
CA LEU A 198 5.20 -9.39 4.75
C LEU A 198 5.90 -8.74 3.57
#